data_01643c365f7d359f1fefa636c029114b
#
_entry.id   01643c365f7d359f1fefa636c029114b
#
_cell.length_a   1.000
_cell.length_b   1.000
_cell.length_c   1.000
_cell.angle_alpha   90.00
_cell.angle_beta   90.00
_cell.angle_gamma   90.00
#
_symmetry.space_group_name_H-M   'P 1'
#
loop_
_entity.id
_entity.type
_entity.pdbx_description
1 polymer ?
#
loop_
_entity_poly.entity_id
_entity_poly.type
_entity_poly.pdbx_seq_one_letter_code
_entity_poly.pdbx_strand_id
1 'polypeptide(L)'
;MPVKIIALAEGALTGFTDEIFDLPHTLAARDLFIDVPGEETELLGTLAKLYKTYIIVQCKARWPEVMDDRYFNTLFVIDPQGEVVHKAAKNHLWCRERSCTPHDIYDRWVECFGEGIEAFYPVLKTDDIGNIGTICCSDGEYPEAVRALTFNGAEVVYRPSEAVPMTNSGSSPGGSWMVQNRGHAEFNSVYMLCPNVGPVYLSPSSRFPMDISGGNSHIVSYRGEIMSHSTSSNNTAVSAVIDIEGLRQFRAVNLNSNWLKDLRTELFKDMYRQPIHPKNLWLKDDPAHHNEVDDVYRSNIESLYQRGTWTRPHNSFDGARLFPEGDPGTNAQKWQDIRQMWAVWNED
;
A
#
# COMPACT_ATOMS: atom_id res chain seq x y z
N MET A 1 3.35 -26.16 -15.74
CA MET A 1 2.32 -25.18 -16.18
C MET A 1 3.04 -23.88 -16.50
N PRO A 2 2.62 -23.12 -17.50
CA PRO A 2 3.17 -21.80 -17.74
C PRO A 2 2.83 -20.84 -16.58
N VAL A 3 3.73 -19.90 -16.30
CA VAL A 3 3.46 -18.81 -15.36
C VAL A 3 2.46 -17.85 -16.02
N LYS A 4 1.34 -17.59 -15.35
CA LYS A 4 0.26 -16.75 -15.86
C LYS A 4 0.28 -15.34 -15.29
N ILE A 5 0.81 -15.17 -14.07
CA ILE A 5 0.91 -13.88 -13.39
C ILE A 5 2.30 -13.78 -12.77
N ILE A 6 2.96 -12.65 -12.99
CA ILE A 6 4.16 -12.21 -12.28
C ILE A 6 3.79 -10.97 -11.50
N ALA A 7 4.03 -10.95 -10.19
CA ALA A 7 3.73 -9.85 -9.30
C ALA A 7 5.03 -9.36 -8.63
N LEU A 8 5.37 -8.09 -8.80
CA LEU A 8 6.59 -7.48 -8.28
C LEU A 8 6.33 -6.82 -6.92
N ALA A 9 7.38 -6.64 -6.11
CA ALA A 9 7.29 -5.95 -4.83
C ALA A 9 7.10 -4.44 -5.01
N GLU A 10 6.71 -3.74 -3.93
CA GLU A 10 6.64 -2.28 -3.90
C GLU A 10 8.02 -1.67 -4.21
N GLY A 11 8.05 -0.53 -4.87
CA GLY A 11 9.28 0.17 -5.22
C GLY A 11 10.17 -0.51 -6.28
N ALA A 12 9.70 -1.60 -6.90
CA ALA A 12 10.53 -2.36 -7.85
C ALA A 12 10.98 -1.56 -9.08
N LEU A 13 10.22 -0.55 -9.50
CA LEU A 13 10.57 0.32 -10.64
C LEU A 13 11.18 1.66 -10.19
N THR A 14 10.58 2.33 -9.23
CA THR A 14 10.90 3.73 -8.89
C THR A 14 11.57 3.91 -7.53
N GLY A 15 11.69 2.83 -6.74
CA GLY A 15 12.24 2.92 -5.39
C GLY A 15 11.37 3.74 -4.43
N PHE A 16 12.01 4.27 -3.37
CA PHE A 16 11.40 4.99 -2.25
C PHE A 16 12.03 6.36 -2.01
N THR A 17 12.49 7.02 -3.06
CA THR A 17 13.28 8.26 -2.98
C THR A 17 12.52 9.40 -2.30
N ASP A 18 11.21 9.53 -2.56
CA ASP A 18 10.35 10.54 -1.99
C ASP A 18 10.11 10.36 -0.48
N GLU A 19 10.12 9.12 0.00
CA GLU A 19 9.94 8.80 1.41
C GLU A 19 11.22 9.04 2.22
N ILE A 20 12.37 8.80 1.60
CA ILE A 20 13.68 8.95 2.24
C ILE A 20 14.10 10.41 2.35
N PHE A 21 13.91 11.19 1.28
CA PHE A 21 14.52 12.52 1.16
C PHE A 21 13.55 13.69 1.36
N ASP A 22 12.26 13.46 1.57
CA ASP A 22 11.24 14.50 1.75
C ASP A 22 11.35 15.63 0.71
N LEU A 23 11.45 15.25 -0.55
CA LEU A 23 11.64 16.17 -1.67
C LEU A 23 10.37 17.02 -1.92
N PRO A 24 10.50 18.24 -2.47
CA PRO A 24 9.34 18.98 -2.94
C PRO A 24 8.52 18.14 -3.92
N HIS A 25 7.20 18.02 -3.68
CA HIS A 25 6.33 17.10 -4.41
C HIS A 25 6.33 17.35 -5.91
N THR A 26 6.19 18.62 -6.33
CA THR A 26 6.20 19.02 -7.75
C THR A 26 7.53 18.69 -8.45
N LEU A 27 8.65 18.83 -7.73
CA LEU A 27 9.98 18.46 -8.24
C LEU A 27 10.08 16.95 -8.43
N ALA A 28 9.65 16.17 -7.42
CA ALA A 28 9.65 14.72 -7.48
C ALA A 28 8.74 14.20 -8.61
N ALA A 29 7.54 14.77 -8.75
CA ALA A 29 6.62 14.43 -9.83
C ALA A 29 7.25 14.64 -11.21
N ARG A 30 7.93 15.77 -11.40
CA ARG A 30 8.52 16.15 -12.69
C ARG A 30 9.77 15.33 -13.04
N ASP A 31 10.67 15.14 -12.09
CA ASP A 31 12.05 14.74 -12.37
C ASP A 31 12.36 13.28 -11.99
N LEU A 32 11.54 12.64 -11.14
CA LEU A 32 11.85 11.31 -10.61
C LEU A 32 10.86 10.23 -11.03
N PHE A 33 9.62 10.58 -11.34
CA PHE A 33 8.58 9.58 -11.50
C PHE A 33 8.12 9.44 -12.95
N ILE A 34 7.59 8.27 -13.25
CA ILE A 34 7.32 7.79 -14.60
C ILE A 34 5.88 8.09 -15.04
N ASP A 35 5.63 7.95 -16.32
CA ASP A 35 4.29 7.89 -16.90
C ASP A 35 3.84 6.43 -17.03
N VAL A 36 2.56 6.17 -16.85
CA VAL A 36 1.95 4.85 -17.06
C VAL A 36 0.70 5.02 -17.95
N PRO A 37 0.72 4.53 -19.21
CA PRO A 37 1.85 3.86 -19.90
C PRO A 37 3.01 4.81 -20.22
N GLY A 38 4.22 4.25 -20.33
CA GLY A 38 5.47 4.94 -20.65
C GLY A 38 6.60 3.96 -20.98
N GLU A 39 7.83 4.45 -21.08
CA GLU A 39 8.99 3.68 -21.51
C GLU A 39 9.21 2.41 -20.69
N GLU A 40 9.08 2.49 -19.36
CA GLU A 40 9.27 1.35 -18.46
C GLU A 40 8.18 0.29 -18.66
N THR A 41 6.94 0.73 -18.90
CA THR A 41 5.84 -0.21 -19.17
C THR A 41 5.94 -0.85 -20.54
N GLU A 42 6.50 -0.18 -21.55
CA GLU A 42 6.79 -0.76 -22.86
C GLU A 42 7.84 -1.87 -22.78
N LEU A 43 8.90 -1.68 -21.99
CA LEU A 43 9.91 -2.70 -21.73
C LEU A 43 9.31 -3.94 -21.06
N LEU A 44 8.51 -3.74 -20.00
CA LEU A 44 7.79 -4.82 -19.33
C LEU A 44 6.77 -5.48 -20.25
N GLY A 45 6.10 -4.72 -21.12
CA GLY A 45 5.16 -5.20 -22.13
C GLY A 45 5.82 -6.16 -23.12
N THR A 46 7.07 -5.89 -23.49
CA THR A 46 7.86 -6.79 -24.33
C THR A 46 8.06 -8.16 -23.67
N LEU A 47 8.32 -8.17 -22.35
CA LEU A 47 8.46 -9.41 -21.57
C LEU A 47 7.11 -10.12 -21.39
N ALA A 48 6.05 -9.38 -21.08
CA ALA A 48 4.70 -9.92 -20.97
C ALA A 48 4.27 -10.66 -22.25
N LYS A 49 4.55 -10.05 -23.41
CA LYS A 49 4.32 -10.61 -24.76
C LYS A 49 5.14 -11.87 -25.00
N LEU A 50 6.44 -11.81 -24.70
CA LEU A 50 7.37 -12.90 -24.93
C LEU A 50 6.98 -14.16 -24.13
N TYR A 51 6.61 -13.97 -22.86
CA TYR A 51 6.29 -15.06 -21.96
C TYR A 51 4.79 -15.37 -21.86
N LYS A 52 3.93 -14.62 -22.56
CA LYS A 52 2.46 -14.75 -22.55
C LYS A 52 1.91 -14.75 -21.12
N THR A 53 2.35 -13.78 -20.32
CA THR A 53 2.04 -13.65 -18.90
C THR A 53 1.53 -12.26 -18.57
N TYR A 54 0.70 -12.15 -17.55
CA TYR A 54 0.37 -10.85 -16.97
C TYR A 54 1.51 -10.41 -16.04
N ILE A 55 1.84 -9.13 -16.05
CA ILE A 55 2.80 -8.54 -15.12
C ILE A 55 2.07 -7.49 -14.29
N ILE A 56 2.10 -7.63 -12.96
CA ILE A 56 1.47 -6.70 -12.03
C ILE A 56 2.56 -5.98 -11.25
N VAL A 57 2.51 -4.65 -11.27
CA VAL A 57 3.58 -3.80 -10.75
C VAL A 57 3.02 -2.62 -9.98
N GLN A 58 3.81 -2.14 -9.04
CA GLN A 58 3.64 -0.85 -8.36
C GLN A 58 4.79 0.09 -8.74
N CYS A 59 4.49 1.37 -8.88
CA CYS A 59 5.47 2.43 -9.04
C CYS A 59 4.93 3.77 -8.54
N LYS A 60 5.78 4.76 -8.40
CA LYS A 60 5.34 6.16 -8.29
C LYS A 60 5.19 6.71 -9.72
N ALA A 61 4.02 7.22 -10.07
CA ALA A 61 3.71 7.67 -11.42
C ALA A 61 2.91 8.96 -11.44
N ARG A 62 3.08 9.72 -12.52
CA ARG A 62 2.27 10.89 -12.84
C ARG A 62 0.93 10.45 -13.43
N TRP A 63 -0.09 11.26 -13.16
CA TRP A 63 -1.41 11.13 -13.78
C TRP A 63 -1.85 12.50 -14.32
N PRO A 64 -1.24 12.99 -15.41
CA PRO A 64 -1.49 14.35 -15.91
C PRO A 64 -2.95 14.57 -16.32
N GLU A 65 -3.67 13.52 -16.71
CA GLU A 65 -5.11 13.56 -16.98
C GLU A 65 -5.96 13.90 -15.75
N VAL A 66 -5.42 13.67 -14.55
CA VAL A 66 -6.05 14.01 -13.27
C VAL A 66 -5.50 15.35 -12.75
N MET A 67 -4.18 15.43 -12.57
CA MET A 67 -3.50 16.63 -12.04
C MET A 67 -2.00 16.61 -12.39
N ASP A 68 -1.54 17.56 -13.18
CA ASP A 68 -0.21 17.58 -13.79
C ASP A 68 0.96 17.63 -12.81
N ASP A 69 0.75 18.26 -11.65
CA ASP A 69 1.81 18.51 -10.66
C ASP A 69 1.78 17.55 -9.48
N ARG A 70 1.08 16.43 -9.64
CA ARG A 70 0.95 15.38 -8.62
C ARG A 70 1.51 14.05 -9.13
N TYR A 71 2.05 13.27 -8.19
CA TYR A 71 2.36 11.86 -8.43
C TYR A 71 1.60 10.99 -7.44
N PHE A 72 1.35 9.77 -7.85
CA PHE A 72 0.56 8.79 -7.12
C PHE A 72 1.35 7.49 -6.95
N ASN A 73 1.16 6.83 -5.84
CA ASN A 73 1.54 5.43 -5.71
C ASN A 73 0.58 4.60 -6.56
N THR A 74 1.05 4.16 -7.71
CA THR A 74 0.25 3.60 -8.79
C THR A 74 0.49 2.11 -8.93
N LEU A 75 -0.61 1.36 -9.04
CA LEU A 75 -0.59 -0.07 -9.36
C LEU A 75 -1.13 -0.26 -10.77
N PHE A 76 -0.48 -1.10 -11.55
CA PHE A 76 -0.92 -1.36 -12.92
C PHE A 76 -0.72 -2.82 -13.31
N VAL A 77 -1.46 -3.25 -14.33
CA VAL A 77 -1.38 -4.59 -14.91
C VAL A 77 -1.09 -4.47 -16.39
N ILE A 78 -0.07 -5.19 -16.83
CA ILE A 78 0.26 -5.40 -18.24
C ILE A 78 -0.24 -6.78 -18.64
N ASP A 79 -0.97 -6.86 -19.74
CA ASP A 79 -1.51 -8.10 -20.28
C ASP A 79 -0.52 -8.88 -21.16
N PRO A 80 -0.85 -10.12 -21.57
CA PRO A 80 0.00 -10.90 -22.49
C PRO A 80 0.16 -10.31 -23.90
N GLN A 81 -0.57 -9.25 -24.25
CA GLN A 81 -0.39 -8.47 -25.47
C GLN A 81 0.64 -7.34 -25.29
N GLY A 82 1.06 -7.10 -24.03
CA GLY A 82 2.02 -6.09 -23.66
C GLY A 82 1.41 -4.72 -23.39
N GLU A 83 0.09 -4.64 -23.25
CA GLU A 83 -0.64 -3.40 -23.03
C GLU A 83 -0.95 -3.20 -21.54
N VAL A 84 -0.90 -1.95 -21.07
CA VAL A 84 -1.39 -1.59 -19.73
C VAL A 84 -2.92 -1.61 -19.76
N VAL A 85 -3.51 -2.59 -19.08
CA VAL A 85 -4.96 -2.85 -19.11
C VAL A 85 -5.65 -2.49 -17.78
N HIS A 86 -4.90 -2.10 -16.78
CA HIS A 86 -5.41 -1.68 -15.47
C HIS A 86 -4.46 -0.67 -14.84
N LYS A 87 -5.03 0.34 -14.19
CA LYS A 87 -4.33 1.35 -13.40
C LYS A 87 -5.17 1.74 -12.19
N ALA A 88 -4.58 1.75 -11.02
CA ALA A 88 -5.20 2.15 -9.75
C ALA A 88 -4.21 2.96 -8.92
N ALA A 89 -4.71 3.85 -8.07
CA ALA A 89 -3.91 4.61 -7.12
C ALA A 89 -4.12 4.11 -5.69
N LYS A 90 -3.09 4.15 -4.89
CA LYS A 90 -3.12 3.87 -3.45
C LYS A 90 -4.01 4.88 -2.74
N ASN A 91 -4.88 4.42 -1.85
CA ASN A 91 -5.85 5.27 -1.15
C ASN A 91 -5.43 5.65 0.27
N HIS A 92 -4.56 4.85 0.90
CA HIS A 92 -4.10 5.08 2.27
C HIS A 92 -2.58 5.03 2.33
N LEU A 93 -1.97 6.15 2.71
CA LEU A 93 -0.53 6.27 2.78
C LEU A 93 0.04 5.81 4.12
N TRP A 94 1.26 5.31 4.10
CA TRP A 94 2.07 5.26 5.28
C TRP A 94 2.48 6.68 5.71
N CYS A 95 2.67 6.91 7.01
CA CYS A 95 2.82 8.26 7.58
C CYS A 95 4.03 9.07 7.04
N ARG A 96 4.98 8.45 6.37
CA ARG A 96 6.12 9.13 5.72
C ARG A 96 6.05 9.11 4.20
N GLU A 97 5.05 8.49 3.63
CA GLU A 97 4.83 8.51 2.19
C GLU A 97 4.19 9.83 1.77
N ARG A 98 4.66 10.40 0.67
CA ARG A 98 4.23 11.71 0.17
C ARG A 98 3.49 11.67 -1.15
N SER A 99 3.17 10.49 -1.66
CA SER A 99 2.30 10.36 -2.84
C SER A 99 0.96 11.05 -2.60
N CYS A 100 0.38 11.63 -3.63
CA CYS A 100 -1.00 12.08 -3.56
C CYS A 100 -1.95 10.88 -3.63
N THR A 101 -3.05 10.92 -2.91
CA THR A 101 -4.10 9.91 -3.00
C THR A 101 -5.34 10.42 -3.71
N PRO A 102 -6.21 9.53 -4.22
CA PRO A 102 -7.54 9.92 -4.68
C PRO A 102 -8.34 10.75 -3.68
N HIS A 103 -8.19 10.47 -2.38
CA HIS A 103 -8.89 11.17 -1.31
C HIS A 103 -8.35 12.59 -1.05
N ASP A 104 -7.06 12.80 -1.26
CA ASP A 104 -6.43 14.13 -1.09
C ASP A 104 -6.87 15.13 -2.16
N ILE A 105 -7.37 14.62 -3.29
CA ILE A 105 -7.93 15.41 -4.39
C ILE A 105 -9.35 14.92 -4.75
N TYR A 106 -10.13 14.54 -3.76
CA TYR A 106 -11.37 13.79 -3.89
C TYR A 106 -12.32 14.37 -4.95
N ASP A 107 -12.57 15.66 -4.91
CA ASP A 107 -13.53 16.30 -5.83
C ASP A 107 -13.04 16.22 -7.29
N ARG A 108 -11.73 16.40 -7.51
CA ARG A 108 -11.11 16.23 -8.84
C ARG A 108 -11.12 14.76 -9.29
N TRP A 109 -10.86 13.84 -8.37
CA TRP A 109 -10.89 12.41 -8.67
C TRP A 109 -12.30 11.95 -9.09
N VAL A 110 -13.32 12.38 -8.34
CA VAL A 110 -14.72 12.10 -8.65
C VAL A 110 -15.15 12.71 -10.00
N GLU A 111 -14.68 13.92 -10.32
CA GLU A 111 -14.92 14.51 -11.64
C GLU A 111 -14.38 13.66 -12.79
N CYS A 112 -13.22 13.02 -12.59
CA CYS A 112 -12.59 12.17 -13.61
C CYS A 112 -13.19 10.76 -13.68
N PHE A 113 -13.51 10.14 -12.54
CA PHE A 113 -13.78 8.70 -12.45
C PHE A 113 -15.16 8.35 -11.84
N GLY A 114 -15.90 9.33 -11.30
CA GLY A 114 -17.19 9.11 -10.63
C GLY A 114 -17.08 8.89 -9.12
N GLU A 115 -18.24 8.82 -8.46
CA GLU A 115 -18.34 8.69 -6.98
C GLU A 115 -18.41 7.23 -6.49
N GLY A 116 -18.50 6.27 -7.39
CA GLY A 116 -18.65 4.88 -7.05
C GLY A 116 -17.35 4.30 -6.43
N ILE A 117 -17.53 3.24 -5.66
CA ILE A 117 -16.39 2.54 -5.04
C ILE A 117 -15.40 2.00 -6.09
N GLU A 118 -15.88 1.73 -7.30
CA GLU A 118 -15.09 1.30 -8.44
C GLU A 118 -14.10 2.37 -8.92
N ALA A 119 -14.38 3.65 -8.66
CA ALA A 119 -13.45 4.75 -8.98
C ALA A 119 -12.20 4.74 -8.07
N PHE A 120 -12.34 4.24 -6.85
CA PHE A 120 -11.26 4.19 -5.85
C PHE A 120 -10.61 2.81 -5.74
N TYR A 121 -11.36 1.75 -6.02
CA TYR A 121 -10.92 0.36 -5.95
C TYR A 121 -11.33 -0.41 -7.23
N PRO A 122 -10.79 -0.01 -8.39
CA PRO A 122 -11.12 -0.66 -9.66
C PRO A 122 -10.65 -2.12 -9.69
N VAL A 123 -11.35 -2.94 -10.48
CA VAL A 123 -11.04 -4.36 -10.66
C VAL A 123 -10.96 -4.68 -12.15
N LEU A 124 -9.81 -5.22 -12.57
CA LEU A 124 -9.63 -5.74 -13.92
C LEU A 124 -10.40 -7.06 -14.08
N LYS A 125 -11.29 -7.10 -15.05
CA LYS A 125 -11.99 -8.32 -15.42
C LYS A 125 -11.20 -9.08 -16.47
N THR A 126 -10.94 -10.37 -16.23
CA THR A 126 -10.26 -11.25 -17.19
C THR A 126 -11.00 -12.57 -17.35
N ASP A 127 -10.83 -13.20 -18.51
CA ASP A 127 -11.50 -14.48 -18.80
C ASP A 127 -10.64 -15.69 -18.34
N ASP A 128 -9.33 -15.53 -18.20
CA ASP A 128 -8.38 -16.65 -18.05
C ASP A 128 -7.65 -16.73 -16.71
N ILE A 129 -7.51 -15.63 -15.96
CA ILE A 129 -6.75 -15.60 -14.70
C ILE A 129 -7.58 -15.17 -13.49
N GLY A 130 -8.88 -14.95 -13.67
CA GLY A 130 -9.76 -14.37 -12.66
C GLY A 130 -9.71 -12.83 -12.61
N ASN A 131 -10.57 -12.24 -11.81
CA ASN A 131 -10.66 -10.78 -11.69
C ASN A 131 -9.60 -10.25 -10.72
N ILE A 132 -8.78 -9.31 -11.19
CA ILE A 132 -7.64 -8.77 -10.45
C ILE A 132 -8.02 -7.47 -9.76
N GLY A 133 -7.91 -7.42 -8.43
CA GLY A 133 -7.92 -6.20 -7.64
C GLY A 133 -6.50 -5.83 -7.19
N THR A 134 -6.23 -4.55 -6.99
CA THR A 134 -4.91 -4.08 -6.57
C THR A 134 -5.01 -3.08 -5.43
N ILE A 135 -4.21 -3.27 -4.40
CA ILE A 135 -3.97 -2.34 -3.28
C ILE A 135 -2.49 -2.34 -2.96
N CYS A 136 -1.99 -1.31 -2.29
CA CYS A 136 -0.58 -1.21 -1.95
C CYS A 136 -0.36 -1.06 -0.44
N CYS A 137 0.53 -1.88 0.12
CA CYS A 137 1.12 -1.71 1.46
C CYS A 137 0.08 -1.36 2.53
N SER A 138 0.09 -0.12 3.03
CA SER A 138 -0.81 0.39 4.08
C SER A 138 -2.30 0.39 3.72
N ASP A 139 -2.69 0.34 2.45
CA ASP A 139 -4.10 0.07 2.09
C ASP A 139 -4.61 -1.21 2.76
N GLY A 140 -3.77 -2.24 2.81
CA GLY A 140 -4.14 -3.52 3.41
C GLY A 140 -4.13 -3.54 4.95
N GLU A 141 -3.87 -2.43 5.60
CA GLU A 141 -4.08 -2.24 7.04
C GLU A 141 -5.55 -1.91 7.35
N TYR A 142 -6.31 -1.58 6.32
CA TYR A 142 -7.74 -1.26 6.37
C TYR A 142 -8.56 -2.45 5.86
N PRO A 143 -9.39 -3.07 6.73
CA PRO A 143 -10.26 -4.18 6.33
C PRO A 143 -11.18 -3.82 5.15
N GLU A 144 -11.51 -2.56 5.02
CA GLU A 144 -12.39 -2.00 3.98
C GLU A 144 -11.80 -2.10 2.57
N ALA A 145 -10.48 -1.99 2.42
CA ALA A 145 -9.84 -1.93 1.10
C ALA A 145 -10.06 -3.21 0.28
N VAL A 146 -9.77 -4.38 0.85
CA VAL A 146 -10.03 -5.67 0.17
C VAL A 146 -11.52 -5.98 0.09
N ARG A 147 -12.30 -5.53 1.08
CA ARG A 147 -13.76 -5.62 1.04
C ARG A 147 -14.33 -4.85 -0.15
N ALA A 148 -13.85 -3.63 -0.40
CA ALA A 148 -14.23 -2.81 -1.54
C ALA A 148 -13.91 -3.50 -2.87
N LEU A 149 -12.68 -4.00 -3.04
CA LEU A 149 -12.31 -4.77 -4.22
C LEU A 149 -13.20 -5.99 -4.44
N THR A 150 -13.57 -6.68 -3.35
CA THR A 150 -14.42 -7.88 -3.43
C THR A 150 -15.84 -7.52 -3.85
N PHE A 151 -16.40 -6.41 -3.38
CA PHE A 151 -17.68 -5.89 -3.85
C PHE A 151 -17.65 -5.53 -5.35
N ASN A 152 -16.49 -5.10 -5.85
CA ASN A 152 -16.27 -4.86 -7.28
C ASN A 152 -15.93 -6.16 -8.06
N GLY A 153 -15.94 -7.31 -7.36
CA GLY A 153 -15.82 -8.64 -7.95
C GLY A 153 -14.39 -9.17 -8.08
N ALA A 154 -13.44 -8.69 -7.29
CA ALA A 154 -12.09 -9.26 -7.25
C ALA A 154 -12.09 -10.73 -6.82
N GLU A 155 -11.21 -11.51 -7.42
CA GLU A 155 -10.95 -12.91 -7.11
C GLU A 155 -9.49 -13.13 -6.69
N VAL A 156 -8.60 -12.34 -7.27
CA VAL A 156 -7.17 -12.28 -6.92
C VAL A 156 -6.84 -10.84 -6.56
N VAL A 157 -6.21 -10.64 -5.42
CA VAL A 157 -5.79 -9.30 -4.95
C VAL A 157 -4.28 -9.26 -4.86
N TYR A 158 -3.69 -8.30 -5.54
CA TYR A 158 -2.28 -7.97 -5.45
C TYR A 158 -2.07 -6.90 -4.38
N ARG A 159 -1.21 -7.21 -3.42
CA ARG A 159 -0.77 -6.29 -2.36
C ARG A 159 0.75 -6.32 -2.24
N PRO A 160 1.49 -5.50 -2.99
CA PRO A 160 2.92 -5.31 -2.77
C PRO A 160 3.16 -4.49 -1.50
N SER A 161 4.32 -4.62 -0.89
CA SER A 161 4.65 -3.88 0.32
C SER A 161 6.16 -3.75 0.53
N GLU A 162 6.52 -2.76 1.33
CA GLU A 162 7.78 -2.64 2.07
C GLU A 162 7.52 -2.87 3.58
N ALA A 163 7.00 -4.05 3.92
CA ALA A 163 6.75 -4.41 5.31
C ALA A 163 8.08 -4.75 6.02
N VAL A 164 8.48 -3.87 6.94
CA VAL A 164 9.73 -3.99 7.68
C VAL A 164 9.70 -5.07 8.77
N PRO A 165 10.86 -5.65 9.18
CA PRO A 165 10.92 -6.74 10.15
C PRO A 165 10.80 -6.26 11.60
N MET A 166 9.96 -5.28 11.89
CA MET A 166 9.76 -4.81 13.26
C MET A 166 8.95 -5.80 14.09
N THR A 167 9.25 -5.88 15.36
CA THR A 167 8.79 -6.91 16.30
C THR A 167 7.27 -7.09 16.38
N ASN A 168 6.50 -6.02 16.18
CA ASN A 168 5.05 -6.04 16.37
C ASN A 168 4.24 -5.84 15.09
N SER A 169 4.87 -5.45 14.01
CA SER A 169 4.17 -5.12 12.76
C SER A 169 4.75 -5.82 11.54
N GLY A 170 5.92 -6.39 11.70
CA GLY A 170 6.71 -6.78 10.56
C GLY A 170 6.25 -8.04 9.85
N SER A 171 7.03 -8.40 8.91
CA SER A 171 6.89 -9.57 8.06
C SER A 171 7.20 -10.89 8.77
N SER A 172 7.49 -10.88 10.09
CA SER A 172 7.68 -12.11 10.86
C SER A 172 6.44 -13.01 10.82
N PRO A 173 6.59 -14.34 10.91
CA PRO A 173 5.46 -15.25 11.07
C PRO A 173 4.62 -14.84 12.29
N GLY A 174 3.34 -14.52 12.08
CA GLY A 174 2.46 -13.96 13.12
C GLY A 174 2.50 -12.43 13.26
N GLY A 175 3.37 -11.74 12.53
CA GLY A 175 3.35 -10.28 12.39
C GLY A 175 2.16 -9.78 11.59
N SER A 176 1.87 -8.49 11.69
CA SER A 176 0.70 -7.85 11.05
C SER A 176 0.63 -8.10 9.54
N TRP A 177 1.75 -8.09 8.84
CA TRP A 177 1.83 -8.38 7.41
C TRP A 177 1.16 -9.70 7.01
N MET A 178 1.52 -10.81 7.66
CA MET A 178 0.92 -12.11 7.34
C MET A 178 -0.49 -12.26 7.92
N VAL A 179 -0.74 -11.74 9.11
CA VAL A 179 -2.06 -11.79 9.76
C VAL A 179 -3.11 -11.05 8.94
N GLN A 180 -2.80 -9.84 8.49
CA GLN A 180 -3.70 -9.04 7.66
C GLN A 180 -4.02 -9.74 6.34
N ASN A 181 -3.01 -10.20 5.60
CA ASN A 181 -3.22 -10.84 4.30
C ASN A 181 -4.03 -12.12 4.39
N ARG A 182 -3.81 -12.93 5.45
CA ARG A 182 -4.61 -14.11 5.73
C ARG A 182 -6.06 -13.75 6.09
N GLY A 183 -6.25 -12.74 6.95
CA GLY A 183 -7.58 -12.24 7.30
C GLY A 183 -8.33 -11.70 6.09
N HIS A 184 -7.68 -10.90 5.26
CA HIS A 184 -8.26 -10.40 4.02
C HIS A 184 -8.71 -11.52 3.08
N ALA A 185 -7.87 -12.52 2.87
CA ALA A 185 -8.18 -13.65 2.01
C ALA A 185 -9.41 -14.41 2.52
N GLU A 186 -9.43 -14.75 3.80
CA GLU A 186 -10.51 -15.54 4.41
C GLU A 186 -11.82 -14.77 4.49
N PHE A 187 -11.81 -13.53 5.02
CA PHE A 187 -13.03 -12.74 5.19
C PHE A 187 -13.68 -12.28 3.88
N ASN A 188 -12.93 -12.29 2.78
CA ASN A 188 -13.39 -11.84 1.48
C ASN A 188 -13.45 -12.95 0.42
N SER A 189 -13.00 -14.15 0.77
CA SER A 189 -12.90 -15.28 -0.17
C SER A 189 -12.18 -14.89 -1.46
N VAL A 190 -10.95 -14.39 -1.33
CA VAL A 190 -10.06 -13.99 -2.44
C VAL A 190 -8.69 -14.61 -2.27
N TYR A 191 -7.98 -14.84 -3.37
CA TYR A 191 -6.55 -15.10 -3.30
C TYR A 191 -5.78 -13.79 -3.06
N MET A 192 -4.69 -13.86 -2.27
CA MET A 192 -3.80 -12.71 -2.07
C MET A 192 -2.41 -13.03 -2.63
N LEU A 193 -1.89 -12.13 -3.48
CA LEU A 193 -0.51 -12.11 -3.96
C LEU A 193 0.23 -11.02 -3.21
N CYS A 194 1.13 -11.39 -2.33
CA CYS A 194 1.73 -10.49 -1.35
C CYS A 194 3.27 -10.46 -1.48
N PRO A 195 3.81 -9.89 -2.57
CA PRO A 195 5.25 -9.70 -2.66
C PRO A 195 5.70 -8.58 -1.72
N ASN A 196 6.81 -8.82 -1.01
CA ASN A 196 7.42 -7.86 -0.10
C ASN A 196 8.87 -7.59 -0.47
N VAL A 197 9.34 -6.40 -0.16
CA VAL A 197 10.71 -5.96 -0.45
C VAL A 197 11.72 -6.75 0.40
N GLY A 198 12.84 -7.02 -0.19
CA GLY A 198 14.05 -7.54 0.47
C GLY A 198 15.07 -6.43 0.74
N PRO A 199 16.32 -6.59 0.31
CA PRO A 199 17.35 -5.57 0.49
C PRO A 199 17.07 -4.32 -0.37
N VAL A 200 17.21 -3.14 0.23
CA VAL A 200 17.13 -1.85 -0.44
C VAL A 200 18.53 -1.26 -0.58
N TYR A 201 18.91 -0.91 -1.78
CA TYR A 201 20.23 -0.35 -2.09
C TYR A 201 20.08 1.11 -2.52
N LEU A 202 21.01 1.96 -2.07
CA LEU A 202 21.04 3.37 -2.45
C LEU A 202 21.31 3.55 -3.96
N SER A 203 22.07 2.65 -4.54
CA SER A 203 22.35 2.60 -5.99
C SER A 203 22.69 1.17 -6.43
N PRO A 204 22.61 0.87 -7.74
CA PRO A 204 23.04 -0.43 -8.27
C PRO A 204 24.51 -0.78 -7.99
N SER A 205 25.35 0.21 -7.73
CA SER A 205 26.77 0.02 -7.41
C SER A 205 27.05 -0.14 -5.90
N SER A 206 26.03 0.01 -5.05
CA SER A 206 26.19 -0.15 -3.61
C SER A 206 26.57 -1.59 -3.25
N ARG A 207 27.61 -1.77 -2.44
CA ARG A 207 28.07 -3.09 -1.99
C ARG A 207 27.21 -3.67 -0.87
N PHE A 208 26.60 -2.79 -0.08
CA PHE A 208 25.77 -3.15 1.07
C PHE A 208 24.41 -2.52 0.90
N PRO A 209 23.34 -3.18 1.34
CA PRO A 209 22.01 -2.57 1.38
C PRO A 209 22.01 -1.41 2.38
N MET A 210 21.27 -0.35 2.04
CA MET A 210 20.98 0.75 2.95
C MET A 210 20.01 0.28 4.04
N ASP A 211 19.07 -0.57 3.67
CA ASP A 211 18.11 -1.20 4.56
C ASP A 211 17.81 -2.64 4.10
N ILE A 212 17.26 -3.44 5.00
CA ILE A 212 16.78 -4.79 4.72
C ILE A 212 15.34 -4.87 5.19
N SER A 213 14.41 -4.73 4.25
CA SER A 213 13.00 -4.97 4.52
C SER A 213 12.71 -6.45 4.81
N GLY A 214 11.51 -6.73 5.33
CA GLY A 214 11.24 -7.99 5.99
C GLY A 214 11.18 -9.23 5.10
N GLY A 215 11.18 -9.12 3.78
CA GLY A 215 10.94 -10.29 2.92
C GLY A 215 9.58 -10.92 3.23
N ASN A 216 9.54 -12.25 3.42
CA ASN A 216 8.30 -12.99 3.66
C ASN A 216 7.22 -12.74 2.59
N SER A 217 7.62 -12.63 1.31
CA SER A 217 6.68 -12.66 0.20
C SER A 217 5.87 -13.96 0.26
N HIS A 218 4.56 -13.88 0.07
CA HIS A 218 3.70 -15.05 0.20
C HIS A 218 2.46 -14.96 -0.70
N ILE A 219 1.84 -16.12 -0.90
CA ILE A 219 0.58 -16.30 -1.60
C ILE A 219 -0.40 -16.95 -0.63
N VAL A 220 -1.61 -16.39 -0.51
CA VAL A 220 -2.65 -16.88 0.39
C VAL A 220 -3.85 -17.37 -0.41
N SER A 221 -4.37 -18.54 -0.03
CA SER A 221 -5.62 -19.06 -0.59
C SER A 221 -6.84 -18.26 -0.09
N TYR A 222 -7.94 -18.37 -0.82
CA TYR A 222 -9.23 -17.76 -0.43
C TYR A 222 -9.80 -18.27 0.91
N ARG A 223 -9.11 -19.19 1.58
CA ARG A 223 -9.40 -19.70 2.92
C ARG A 223 -8.41 -19.25 3.98
N GLY A 224 -7.58 -18.26 3.68
CA GLY A 224 -6.58 -17.73 4.61
C GLY A 224 -5.37 -18.63 4.83
N GLU A 225 -5.17 -19.67 4.02
CA GLU A 225 -4.05 -20.60 4.13
C GLU A 225 -2.85 -20.07 3.33
N ILE A 226 -1.66 -20.14 3.90
CA ILE A 226 -0.42 -19.83 3.20
C ILE A 226 -0.11 -20.95 2.21
N MET A 227 -0.20 -20.67 0.93
CA MET A 227 0.10 -21.61 -0.14
C MET A 227 1.59 -21.72 -0.41
N SER A 228 2.29 -20.60 -0.34
CA SER A 228 3.74 -20.51 -0.54
C SER A 228 4.26 -19.25 0.13
N HIS A 229 5.46 -19.29 0.72
CA HIS A 229 6.11 -18.09 1.26
C HIS A 229 7.63 -18.20 1.18
N SER A 230 8.30 -17.05 1.12
CA SER A 230 9.74 -16.93 1.29
C SER A 230 10.10 -16.83 2.76
N THR A 231 11.07 -17.57 3.21
CA THR A 231 11.66 -17.44 4.55
C THR A 231 12.87 -16.52 4.59
N SER A 232 13.19 -15.90 3.46
CA SER A 232 14.38 -15.06 3.28
C SER A 232 13.99 -13.62 2.97
N SER A 233 14.76 -12.66 3.46
CA SER A 233 14.74 -11.27 3.04
C SER A 233 15.56 -11.00 1.77
N ASN A 234 16.22 -12.01 1.20
CA ASN A 234 16.94 -11.85 -0.07
C ASN A 234 15.98 -11.83 -1.27
N ASN A 235 16.51 -11.52 -2.44
CA ASN A 235 15.78 -11.59 -3.70
C ASN A 235 15.34 -13.05 -3.95
N THR A 236 14.07 -13.30 -3.79
CA THR A 236 13.45 -14.62 -3.94
C THR A 236 12.16 -14.52 -4.71
N ALA A 237 11.72 -15.65 -5.27
CA ALA A 237 10.41 -15.79 -5.88
C ALA A 237 9.62 -16.87 -5.16
N VAL A 238 8.34 -16.66 -4.95
CA VAL A 238 7.39 -17.66 -4.49
C VAL A 238 6.37 -17.95 -5.56
N SER A 239 5.88 -19.18 -5.65
CA SER A 239 4.89 -19.57 -6.65
C SER A 239 3.84 -20.50 -6.07
N ALA A 240 2.62 -20.43 -6.60
CA ALA A 240 1.52 -21.32 -6.27
C ALA A 240 0.60 -21.51 -7.48
N VAL A 241 -0.19 -22.57 -7.44
CA VAL A 241 -1.26 -22.81 -8.41
C VAL A 241 -2.55 -22.24 -7.83
N ILE A 242 -3.18 -21.32 -8.57
CA ILE A 242 -4.45 -20.69 -8.21
C ILE A 242 -5.57 -21.40 -9.00
N ASP A 243 -6.60 -21.83 -8.30
CA ASP A 243 -7.80 -22.46 -8.86
C ASP A 243 -8.98 -21.48 -8.79
N ILE A 244 -9.18 -20.71 -9.84
CA ILE A 244 -10.25 -19.70 -9.93
C ILE A 244 -11.63 -20.38 -9.98
N GLU A 245 -11.76 -21.49 -10.67
CA GLU A 245 -13.02 -22.22 -10.74
C GLU A 245 -13.40 -22.81 -9.37
N GLY A 246 -12.43 -23.34 -8.65
CA GLY A 246 -12.61 -23.82 -7.26
C GLY A 246 -13.05 -22.70 -6.32
N LEU A 247 -12.49 -21.49 -6.46
CA LEU A 247 -12.96 -20.31 -5.73
C LEU A 247 -14.41 -19.96 -6.07
N ARG A 248 -14.77 -19.94 -7.35
CA ARG A 248 -16.12 -19.63 -7.81
C ARG A 248 -17.15 -20.63 -7.30
N GLN A 249 -16.83 -21.91 -7.36
CA GLN A 249 -17.64 -22.99 -6.77
C GLN A 249 -17.78 -22.83 -5.27
N PHE A 250 -16.68 -22.54 -4.55
CA PHE A 250 -16.72 -22.25 -3.11
C PHE A 250 -17.68 -21.09 -2.79
N ARG A 251 -17.61 -19.99 -3.51
CA ARG A 251 -18.50 -18.84 -3.32
C ARG A 251 -19.96 -19.19 -3.61
N ALA A 252 -20.22 -20.07 -4.57
CA ALA A 252 -21.57 -20.45 -4.99
C ALA A 252 -22.28 -21.40 -4.01
N VAL A 253 -21.55 -22.34 -3.39
CA VAL A 253 -22.16 -23.43 -2.63
C VAL A 253 -21.90 -23.40 -1.14
N ASN A 254 -20.89 -22.66 -0.67
CA ASN A 254 -20.53 -22.65 0.74
C ASN A 254 -21.46 -21.75 1.55
N LEU A 255 -22.26 -22.36 2.41
CA LEU A 255 -23.20 -21.64 3.29
C LEU A 255 -22.57 -21.28 4.64
N ASN A 256 -21.45 -21.89 5.03
CA ASN A 256 -20.83 -21.72 6.35
C ASN A 256 -19.75 -20.65 6.39
N SER A 257 -18.87 -20.61 5.37
CA SER A 257 -17.65 -19.78 5.36
C SER A 257 -17.61 -18.77 4.22
N ASN A 258 -18.77 -18.41 3.68
CA ASN A 258 -18.92 -17.32 2.73
C ASN A 258 -19.55 -16.12 3.44
N TRP A 259 -18.71 -15.22 3.95
CA TRP A 259 -19.13 -14.14 4.83
C TRP A 259 -19.88 -13.01 4.13
N LEU A 260 -19.78 -12.92 2.80
CA LEU A 260 -20.49 -11.89 2.01
C LEU A 260 -21.96 -12.22 1.76
N LYS A 261 -22.32 -13.51 1.70
CA LYS A 261 -23.68 -13.95 1.35
C LYS A 261 -24.80 -13.39 2.24
N ASP A 262 -24.44 -13.00 3.47
CA ASP A 262 -25.40 -12.54 4.47
C ASP A 262 -24.89 -11.33 5.28
N LEU A 263 -24.00 -10.53 4.70
CA LEU A 263 -23.50 -9.31 5.31
C LEU A 263 -24.67 -8.30 5.50
N ARG A 264 -24.87 -7.85 6.75
CA ARG A 264 -25.90 -6.87 7.11
C ARG A 264 -25.33 -5.45 6.96
N THR A 265 -25.31 -4.96 5.75
CA THR A 265 -24.71 -3.66 5.42
C THR A 265 -25.33 -2.50 6.17
N GLU A 266 -26.64 -2.57 6.48
CA GLU A 266 -27.37 -1.54 7.22
C GLU A 266 -26.84 -1.34 8.64
N LEU A 267 -26.25 -2.37 9.26
CA LEU A 267 -25.66 -2.28 10.61
C LEU A 267 -24.34 -1.51 10.60
N PHE A 268 -23.62 -1.55 9.49
CA PHE A 268 -22.27 -1.00 9.39
C PHE A 268 -22.22 0.40 8.78
N LYS A 269 -23.21 0.81 7.98
CA LYS A 269 -23.20 2.11 7.29
C LYS A 269 -23.04 3.30 8.23
N ASP A 270 -23.52 3.17 9.47
CA ASP A 270 -23.46 4.25 10.46
C ASP A 270 -22.05 4.50 11.00
N MET A 271 -21.18 3.49 10.95
CA MET A 271 -19.77 3.62 11.34
C MET A 271 -19.02 4.63 10.45
N TYR A 272 -19.44 4.76 9.21
CA TYR A 272 -18.76 5.56 8.19
C TYR A 272 -19.43 6.91 7.91
N ARG A 273 -20.43 7.30 8.71
CA ARG A 273 -21.17 8.57 8.49
C ARG A 273 -20.32 9.82 8.70
N GLN A 274 -19.43 9.77 9.69
CA GLN A 274 -18.62 10.92 10.05
C GLN A 274 -17.21 10.71 9.53
N PRO A 275 -16.69 11.64 8.71
CA PRO A 275 -15.33 11.54 8.22
C PRO A 275 -14.32 11.61 9.38
N ILE A 276 -13.26 10.83 9.30
CA ILE A 276 -12.14 10.86 10.23
C ILE A 276 -11.01 11.69 9.61
N HIS A 277 -10.61 11.34 8.39
CA HIS A 277 -9.57 12.03 7.65
C HIS A 277 -10.21 13.07 6.70
N PRO A 278 -9.73 14.31 6.66
CA PRO A 278 -10.29 15.33 5.78
C PRO A 278 -9.99 15.02 4.31
N LYS A 279 -11.01 15.15 3.44
CA LYS A 279 -10.83 15.05 1.99
C LYS A 279 -10.27 16.33 1.38
N ASN A 280 -9.71 16.25 0.19
CA ASN A 280 -9.19 17.39 -0.58
C ASN A 280 -8.04 18.15 0.08
N LEU A 281 -7.22 17.48 0.89
CA LEU A 281 -6.07 18.11 1.58
C LEU A 281 -5.12 18.81 0.60
N TRP A 282 -4.91 18.18 -0.57
CA TRP A 282 -3.93 18.64 -1.56
C TRP A 282 -4.58 19.05 -2.89
N LEU A 283 -5.87 19.37 -2.87
CA LEU A 283 -6.57 19.80 -4.09
C LEU A 283 -6.10 21.18 -4.57
N LYS A 284 -5.78 22.09 -3.65
CA LYS A 284 -5.36 23.46 -3.94
C LYS A 284 -3.95 23.76 -3.47
N ASP A 285 -3.56 23.14 -2.38
CA ASP A 285 -2.26 23.32 -1.75
C ASP A 285 -1.29 22.23 -2.19
N ASP A 286 -0.01 22.52 -2.17
CA ASP A 286 1.01 21.50 -2.41
C ASP A 286 0.98 20.45 -1.29
N PRO A 287 1.23 19.15 -1.61
CA PRO A 287 1.34 18.13 -0.59
C PRO A 287 2.39 18.48 0.47
N ALA A 288 1.98 18.37 1.72
CA ALA A 288 2.77 18.75 2.87
C ALA A 288 4.06 17.95 3.03
N HIS A 289 5.01 18.51 3.73
CA HIS A 289 6.19 17.80 4.23
C HIS A 289 5.83 16.84 5.38
N HIS A 290 6.72 15.90 5.68
CA HIS A 290 6.49 14.83 6.68
C HIS A 290 5.98 15.34 8.04
N ASN A 291 6.50 16.47 8.52
CA ASN A 291 6.09 17.03 9.82
C ASN A 291 4.66 17.58 9.82
N GLU A 292 4.23 18.16 8.71
CA GLU A 292 2.89 18.72 8.56
C GLU A 292 1.83 17.63 8.45
N VAL A 293 2.18 16.52 7.83
CA VAL A 293 1.33 15.31 7.77
C VAL A 293 1.09 14.75 9.18
N ASP A 294 2.09 14.76 10.05
CA ASP A 294 1.94 14.33 11.45
C ASP A 294 0.86 15.14 12.18
N ASP A 295 0.73 16.44 11.92
CA ASP A 295 -0.29 17.29 12.56
C ASP A 295 -1.71 16.92 12.09
N VAL A 296 -1.88 16.52 10.85
CA VAL A 296 -3.16 16.00 10.34
C VAL A 296 -3.54 14.71 11.10
N TYR A 297 -2.62 13.77 11.24
CA TYR A 297 -2.88 12.51 11.96
C TYR A 297 -3.17 12.74 13.46
N ARG A 298 -2.45 13.66 14.12
CA ARG A 298 -2.73 14.03 15.51
C ARG A 298 -4.13 14.63 15.65
N SER A 299 -4.54 15.48 14.72
CA SER A 299 -5.89 16.05 14.68
C SER A 299 -6.97 14.97 14.51
N ASN A 300 -6.72 13.97 13.65
CA ASN A 300 -7.62 12.84 13.46
C ASN A 300 -7.76 12.02 14.76
N ILE A 301 -6.65 11.73 15.44
CA ILE A 301 -6.63 11.03 16.73
C ILE A 301 -7.42 11.81 17.79
N GLU A 302 -7.20 13.12 17.86
CA GLU A 302 -7.93 13.99 18.78
C GLU A 302 -9.44 13.98 18.53
N SER A 303 -9.85 14.01 17.26
CA SER A 303 -11.25 13.88 16.86
C SER A 303 -11.88 12.56 17.34
N LEU A 304 -11.15 11.45 17.30
CA LEU A 304 -11.63 10.16 17.80
C LEU A 304 -11.84 10.15 19.32
N TYR A 305 -11.00 10.84 20.08
CA TYR A 305 -11.20 11.04 21.51
C TYR A 305 -12.43 11.93 21.79
N GLN A 306 -12.57 13.03 21.06
CA GLN A 306 -13.71 13.96 21.24
C GLN A 306 -15.06 13.31 20.92
N ARG A 307 -15.09 12.37 19.97
CA ARG A 307 -16.28 11.59 19.60
C ARG A 307 -16.59 10.46 20.58
N GLY A 308 -15.70 10.19 21.55
CA GLY A 308 -15.82 9.05 22.44
C GLY A 308 -15.58 7.69 21.77
N THR A 309 -14.99 7.67 20.57
CA THR A 309 -14.60 6.43 19.89
C THR A 309 -13.46 5.78 20.65
N TRP A 310 -12.51 6.58 21.13
CA TRP A 310 -11.39 6.14 21.95
C TRP A 310 -11.43 6.78 23.32
N THR A 311 -10.91 6.07 24.32
CA THR A 311 -10.72 6.58 25.68
C THR A 311 -9.29 7.09 25.84
N ARG A 312 -9.13 8.32 26.37
CA ARG A 312 -7.81 8.86 26.67
C ARG A 312 -7.08 8.01 27.71
N PRO A 313 -5.77 7.85 27.60
CA PRO A 313 -4.97 7.24 28.67
C PRO A 313 -5.20 7.98 30.01
N HIS A 314 -5.31 7.24 31.09
CA HIS A 314 -5.47 7.84 32.44
C HIS A 314 -4.18 8.53 32.93
N ASN A 315 -3.04 8.08 32.48
CA ASN A 315 -1.78 8.72 32.79
C ASN A 315 -1.50 9.81 31.74
N SER A 316 -1.03 10.96 32.20
CA SER A 316 -0.51 12.02 31.36
C SER A 316 0.78 11.62 30.63
N PHE A 317 1.11 10.33 30.63
CA PHE A 317 2.12 9.77 29.78
C PHE A 317 1.63 9.90 28.33
N ASP A 318 2.00 11.00 27.74
CA ASP A 318 2.01 11.17 26.29
C ASP A 318 3.02 10.15 25.76
N GLY A 319 2.64 8.88 25.75
CA GLY A 319 3.53 7.77 25.46
C GLY A 319 4.07 7.77 24.04
N ALA A 320 3.50 8.61 23.19
CA ALA A 320 4.03 8.92 21.87
C ALA A 320 5.03 10.09 21.90
N ARG A 321 5.16 10.80 23.02
CA ARG A 321 6.07 11.93 23.14
C ARG A 321 7.27 11.52 23.96
N LEU A 322 8.33 11.23 23.28
CA LEU A 322 9.65 11.13 23.92
C LEU A 322 10.03 12.43 24.65
N PHE A 323 9.25 13.52 24.43
CA PHE A 323 9.51 14.84 24.98
C PHE A 323 8.20 15.56 25.32
N PRO A 324 8.04 16.20 26.51
CA PRO A 324 6.86 16.94 26.92
C PRO A 324 6.54 18.09 25.96
N GLU A 325 5.22 18.32 25.68
CA GLU A 325 4.79 19.58 25.08
C GLU A 325 5.15 20.76 25.99
N GLY A 326 5.62 21.83 25.40
CA GLY A 326 5.89 23.08 26.10
C GLY A 326 7.34 23.36 26.39
N ASP A 327 8.26 22.48 26.07
CA ASP A 327 9.70 22.77 26.10
C ASP A 327 10.32 22.75 24.69
N PRO A 328 10.12 23.83 23.90
CA PRO A 328 10.66 23.90 22.54
C PRO A 328 12.19 23.89 22.51
N GLY A 329 12.86 24.14 23.65
CA GLY A 329 14.32 24.07 23.77
C GLY A 329 14.82 22.64 23.88
N THR A 330 14.03 21.72 24.40
CA THR A 330 14.51 20.38 24.73
C THR A 330 14.82 19.52 23.52
N ASN A 331 14.05 19.63 22.46
CA ASN A 331 14.30 18.79 21.26
C ASN A 331 15.52 19.28 20.49
N ALA A 332 15.64 20.58 20.26
CA ALA A 332 16.82 21.16 19.60
C ALA A 332 18.07 20.98 20.45
N GLN A 333 17.96 21.14 21.78
CA GLN A 333 19.08 20.97 22.72
C GLN A 333 19.51 19.50 22.79
N LYS A 334 18.58 18.57 22.93
CA LYS A 334 18.91 17.12 22.97
C LYS A 334 19.51 16.61 21.66
N TRP A 335 19.07 17.11 20.52
CA TRP A 335 19.74 16.82 19.26
C TRP A 335 21.15 17.41 19.18
N GLN A 336 21.37 18.59 19.74
CA GLN A 336 22.70 19.16 19.86
C GLN A 336 23.59 18.35 20.83
N ASP A 337 23.03 17.91 21.96
CA ASP A 337 23.71 17.08 22.94
C ASP A 337 24.09 15.71 22.35
N ILE A 338 23.17 15.08 21.60
CA ILE A 338 23.46 13.82 20.90
C ILE A 338 24.55 14.04 19.83
N ARG A 339 24.47 15.11 19.06
CA ARG A 339 25.53 15.44 18.07
C ARG A 339 26.88 15.69 18.70
N GLN A 340 26.92 16.35 19.86
CA GLN A 340 28.14 16.55 20.61
C GLN A 340 28.68 15.23 21.15
N MET A 341 27.84 14.37 21.69
CA MET A 341 28.26 13.02 22.10
C MET A 341 28.82 12.20 20.93
N TRP A 342 28.21 12.28 19.74
CA TRP A 342 28.70 11.60 18.55
C TRP A 342 30.00 12.19 18.02
N ALA A 343 30.22 13.50 18.15
CA ALA A 343 31.48 14.15 17.76
C ALA A 343 32.65 13.68 18.64
N VAL A 344 32.42 13.56 19.94
CA VAL A 344 33.43 13.04 20.89
C VAL A 344 33.79 11.57 20.63
N TRP A 345 32.82 10.75 20.15
CA TRP A 345 33.08 9.34 19.84
C TRP A 345 33.83 9.12 18.52
N ASN A 346 33.89 10.11 17.66
CA ASN A 346 34.60 10.02 16.37
C ASN A 346 35.94 10.73 16.37
N GLU A 347 36.39 11.29 17.51
CA GLU A 347 37.70 11.90 17.68
C GLU A 347 38.75 10.97 18.33
N ASP A 348 38.37 9.76 18.75
CA ASP A 348 39.22 8.67 19.19
C ASP A 348 39.35 7.57 18.11
#